data_3a711d5c8392a6ec8369522c9a7308d4
#
_entry.id   3a711d5c8392a6ec8369522c9a7308d4
#
_cell.length_a   1.000
_cell.length_b   1.000
_cell.length_c   1.000
_cell.angle_alpha   90.00
_cell.angle_beta   90.00
_cell.angle_gamma   90.00
#
_symmetry.space_group_name_H-M   'P 1'
#
loop_
_entity.id
_entity.type
_entity.pdbx_description
1 polymer ?
#
loop_
_entity_poly.entity_id
_entity_poly.type
_entity_poly.pdbx_seq_one_letter_code
_entity_poly.pdbx_strand_id
1 'polypeptide(L)'
;EMCIRDRLILVIVVFVLSMGVFFLLYYVDNKYTARGDQAIQGILYVREDDPLHYLTGEWEYYPDLLLPPGELEKHKGEYYSRYISIGEYGGMDLGDKDKSPFGSGTYRMTLVLPEKEKRYAIGLVEVFSSYNLYVNGNLVGQVGNPDPENYKEQIQNRVFTFEGKGNTEIMIAVTDRHSVSSGIQFVPVFGLPLQVNLIRGLSIVGDAVYLALTFCIFLFAVYMFAVSYTHLTLPTKLEV
;
A
#
# COMPACT_ATOMS: atom_id res chain seq x y z
N GLU A 1 9.04 47.36 -10.03
CA GLU A 1 10.06 46.53 -9.31
C GLU A 1 9.41 45.93 -8.07
N MET A 2 9.24 44.63 -8.07
CA MET A 2 8.74 43.91 -6.88
C MET A 2 9.80 43.98 -5.79
N CYS A 3 9.45 44.52 -4.63
CA CYS A 3 10.37 44.64 -3.50
C CYS A 3 10.84 43.25 -3.04
N ILE A 4 12.06 43.12 -2.54
CA ILE A 4 12.60 41.87 -2.01
C ILE A 4 11.64 41.24 -0.98
N ARG A 5 10.98 42.08 -0.19
CA ARG A 5 9.96 41.67 0.79
C ARG A 5 8.77 40.97 0.11
N ASP A 6 8.31 41.44 -1.03
CA ASP A 6 7.14 40.89 -1.73
C ASP A 6 7.50 39.51 -2.35
N ARG A 7 8.73 39.33 -2.83
CA ARG A 7 9.26 38.05 -3.30
C ARG A 7 9.35 37.05 -2.17
N LEU A 8 9.85 37.48 -1.01
CA LEU A 8 9.93 36.62 0.19
C LEU A 8 8.54 36.18 0.65
N ILE A 9 7.59 37.10 0.67
CA ILE A 9 6.20 36.81 1.03
C ILE A 9 5.62 35.78 0.04
N LEU A 10 5.83 35.95 -1.26
CA LEU A 10 5.35 35.02 -2.27
C LEU A 10 5.91 33.61 -2.06
N VAL A 11 7.22 33.49 -1.81
CA VAL A 11 7.87 32.21 -1.54
C VAL A 11 7.29 31.55 -0.31
N ILE A 12 7.10 32.31 0.79
CA ILE A 12 6.50 31.79 2.02
C ILE A 12 5.05 31.31 1.76
N VAL A 13 4.25 32.08 1.04
CA VAL A 13 2.86 31.70 0.71
C VAL A 13 2.83 30.42 -0.11
N VAL A 14 3.66 30.30 -1.15
CA VAL A 14 3.74 29.09 -1.98
C VAL A 14 4.18 27.89 -1.14
N PHE A 15 5.17 28.08 -0.28
CA PHE A 15 5.63 27.02 0.63
C PHE A 15 4.51 26.55 1.58
N VAL A 16 3.81 27.48 2.22
CA VAL A 16 2.71 27.15 3.15
C VAL A 16 1.57 26.45 2.42
N LEU A 17 1.21 26.91 1.21
CA LEU A 17 0.17 26.26 0.39
C LEU A 17 0.60 24.84 -0.01
N SER A 18 1.84 24.64 -0.45
CA SER A 18 2.33 23.31 -0.83
C SER A 18 2.37 22.34 0.36
N MET A 19 2.78 22.82 1.54
CA MET A 19 2.70 22.05 2.78
C MET A 19 1.27 21.72 3.16
N GLY A 20 0.35 22.66 3.00
CA GLY A 20 -1.08 22.45 3.25
C GLY A 20 -1.67 21.36 2.34
N VAL A 21 -1.34 21.39 1.06
CA VAL A 21 -1.75 20.34 0.09
C VAL A 21 -1.13 18.99 0.47
N PHE A 22 0.14 18.97 0.82
CA PHE A 22 0.81 17.74 1.26
C PHE A 22 0.13 17.11 2.49
N PHE A 23 -0.14 17.89 3.52
CA PHE A 23 -0.83 17.41 4.72
C PHE A 23 -2.26 16.95 4.43
N LEU A 24 -2.97 17.66 3.54
CA LEU A 24 -4.31 17.26 3.11
C LEU A 24 -4.28 15.90 2.41
N LEU A 25 -3.37 15.72 1.46
CA LEU A 25 -3.20 14.46 0.73
C LEU A 25 -2.78 13.34 1.68
N TYR A 26 -1.83 13.59 2.57
CA TYR A 26 -1.42 12.63 3.59
C TYR A 26 -2.59 12.21 4.49
N TYR A 27 -3.43 13.16 4.91
CA TYR A 27 -4.60 12.87 5.74
C TYR A 27 -5.66 12.06 5.01
N VAL A 28 -5.89 12.37 3.72
CA VAL A 28 -6.88 11.66 2.88
C VAL A 28 -6.41 10.25 2.51
N ASP A 29 -5.11 10.08 2.24
CA ASP A 29 -4.52 8.78 1.84
C ASP A 29 -4.03 7.94 3.03
N ASN A 30 -4.33 8.34 4.26
CA ASN A 30 -3.89 7.60 5.45
C ASN A 30 -4.73 6.33 5.63
N LYS A 31 -4.31 5.26 4.97
CA LYS A 31 -4.92 3.92 4.96
C LYS A 31 -4.86 3.23 6.34
N TYR A 32 -3.97 3.68 7.22
CA TYR A 32 -3.78 3.09 8.56
C TYR A 32 -4.78 3.62 9.58
N THR A 33 -5.42 4.77 9.34
CA THR A 33 -6.56 5.26 10.12
C THR A 33 -7.87 4.74 9.53
N ALA A 34 -7.94 3.43 9.31
CA ALA A 34 -9.08 2.80 8.68
C ALA A 34 -10.39 3.16 9.40
N ARG A 35 -11.33 3.73 8.65
CA ARG A 35 -12.70 3.92 9.09
C ARG A 35 -13.46 2.63 8.75
N GLY A 36 -14.12 2.05 9.74
CA GLY A 36 -14.93 0.83 9.56
C GLY A 36 -14.55 -0.28 10.54
N ASP A 37 -15.27 -1.38 10.43
CA ASP A 37 -15.06 -2.55 11.25
C ASP A 37 -13.68 -3.15 10.94
N GLN A 38 -12.93 -3.50 11.97
CA GLN A 38 -11.62 -4.14 11.87
C GLN A 38 -11.75 -5.63 12.15
N ALA A 39 -10.82 -6.42 11.62
CA ALA A 39 -10.75 -7.82 11.96
C ALA A 39 -10.37 -7.99 13.44
N ILE A 40 -10.95 -8.99 14.09
CA ILE A 40 -10.62 -9.43 15.45
C ILE A 40 -10.23 -10.90 15.36
N GLN A 41 -9.02 -11.24 15.79
CA GLN A 41 -8.48 -12.60 15.75
C GLN A 41 -8.64 -13.27 14.37
N GLY A 42 -8.27 -12.52 13.32
CA GLY A 42 -8.32 -13.01 11.94
C GLY A 42 -9.72 -13.10 11.33
N ILE A 43 -10.76 -12.56 11.99
CA ILE A 43 -12.14 -12.62 11.50
C ILE A 43 -12.67 -11.21 11.29
N LEU A 44 -13.16 -10.91 10.08
CA LEU A 44 -13.80 -9.65 9.73
C LEU A 44 -15.24 -9.89 9.29
N TYR A 45 -16.18 -9.18 9.91
CA TYR A 45 -17.58 -9.19 9.52
C TYR A 45 -17.84 -8.10 8.49
N VAL A 46 -18.29 -8.50 7.30
CA VAL A 46 -18.57 -7.58 6.20
C VAL A 46 -20.08 -7.36 6.07
N ARG A 47 -20.52 -6.12 6.22
CA ARG A 47 -21.93 -5.77 6.07
C ARG A 47 -22.32 -5.62 4.59
N GLU A 48 -23.58 -5.84 4.29
CA GLU A 48 -24.07 -5.77 2.92
C GLU A 48 -24.10 -4.35 2.36
N ASP A 49 -24.35 -3.37 3.21
CA ASP A 49 -24.44 -1.93 2.90
C ASP A 49 -23.07 -1.23 2.83
N ASP A 50 -22.06 -1.79 3.50
CA ASP A 50 -20.71 -1.24 3.50
C ASP A 50 -19.65 -2.35 3.31
N PRO A 51 -19.48 -2.83 2.08
CA PRO A 51 -18.54 -3.91 1.78
C PRO A 51 -17.08 -3.45 1.63
N LEU A 52 -16.81 -2.13 1.66
CA LEU A 52 -15.47 -1.59 1.47
C LEU A 52 -14.68 -1.57 2.78
N HIS A 53 -13.61 -2.32 2.84
CA HIS A 53 -12.74 -2.42 4.01
C HIS A 53 -11.27 -2.31 3.64
N TYR A 54 -10.51 -1.67 4.51
CA TYR A 54 -9.06 -1.75 4.54
C TYR A 54 -8.66 -2.85 5.51
N LEU A 55 -8.06 -3.91 5.01
CA LEU A 55 -7.73 -5.10 5.79
C LEU A 55 -6.44 -4.88 6.60
N THR A 56 -6.50 -3.96 7.56
CA THR A 56 -5.34 -3.53 8.35
C THR A 56 -5.04 -4.49 9.50
N GLY A 57 -6.06 -4.85 10.27
CA GLY A 57 -5.89 -5.44 11.61
C GLY A 57 -5.85 -6.95 11.62
N GLU A 58 -5.15 -7.46 12.62
CA GLU A 58 -5.20 -8.80 13.16
C GLU A 58 -5.25 -9.96 12.14
N TRP A 59 -4.38 -9.91 11.12
CA TRP A 59 -4.14 -11.07 10.28
C TRP A 59 -3.49 -12.17 11.10
N GLU A 60 -3.99 -13.39 10.96
CA GLU A 60 -3.31 -14.58 11.47
C GLU A 60 -2.08 -14.85 10.58
N TYR A 61 -0.88 -14.71 11.16
CA TYR A 61 0.38 -14.81 10.43
C TYR A 61 1.17 -16.04 10.89
N TYR A 62 1.64 -16.79 9.90
CA TYR A 62 2.46 -17.98 10.07
C TYR A 62 3.88 -17.67 9.56
N PRO A 63 4.82 -17.35 10.48
CA PRO A 63 6.20 -17.04 10.09
C PRO A 63 6.93 -18.29 9.58
N ASP A 64 7.84 -18.07 8.64
CA ASP A 64 8.71 -19.09 8.04
C ASP A 64 7.98 -20.24 7.33
N LEU A 65 6.66 -20.09 7.09
CA LEU A 65 5.83 -21.13 6.48
C LEU A 65 5.14 -20.59 5.22
N LEU A 66 5.34 -21.32 4.11
CA LEU A 66 4.58 -21.13 2.86
C LEU A 66 3.52 -22.23 2.79
N LEU A 67 2.36 -21.96 3.38
CA LEU A 67 1.31 -22.96 3.54
C LEU A 67 0.43 -23.05 2.28
N PRO A 68 0.30 -24.23 1.67
CA PRO A 68 -0.70 -24.47 0.65
C PRO A 68 -2.09 -24.61 1.28
N PRO A 69 -3.16 -24.37 0.49
CA PRO A 69 -4.54 -24.53 0.96
C PRO A 69 -4.82 -25.91 1.55
N GLY A 70 -5.58 -25.93 2.65
CA GLY A 70 -5.98 -27.16 3.33
C GLY A 70 -4.92 -27.80 4.23
N GLU A 71 -3.68 -27.32 4.21
CA GLU A 71 -2.63 -27.80 5.12
C GLU A 71 -2.95 -27.42 6.56
N LEU A 72 -3.42 -26.20 6.78
CA LEU A 72 -3.82 -25.73 8.12
C LEU A 72 -4.95 -26.55 8.75
N GLU A 73 -5.87 -27.06 7.94
CA GLU A 73 -6.97 -27.90 8.45
C GLU A 73 -6.47 -29.29 8.88
N LYS A 74 -5.47 -29.82 8.18
CA LYS A 74 -4.89 -31.14 8.48
C LYS A 74 -4.02 -31.12 9.73
N HIS A 75 -3.33 -30.01 9.96
CA HIS A 75 -2.34 -29.83 11.04
C HIS A 75 -2.78 -28.76 12.04
N LYS A 76 -4.05 -28.75 12.39
CA LYS A 76 -4.66 -27.73 13.27
C LYS A 76 -3.96 -27.72 14.64
N GLY A 77 -3.31 -26.58 14.96
CA GLY A 77 -2.60 -26.38 16.23
C GLY A 77 -1.13 -26.84 16.25
N GLU A 78 -0.60 -27.38 15.15
CA GLU A 78 0.81 -27.75 15.06
C GLU A 78 1.71 -26.57 14.67
N TYR A 79 1.16 -25.61 13.91
CA TYR A 79 1.90 -24.45 13.44
C TYR A 79 1.79 -23.27 14.42
N TYR A 80 2.91 -22.62 14.65
CA TYR A 80 2.95 -21.38 15.40
C TYR A 80 2.35 -20.25 14.55
N SER A 81 1.36 -19.55 15.09
CA SER A 81 0.79 -18.35 14.49
C SER A 81 0.70 -17.22 15.50
N ARG A 82 0.63 -16.01 15.00
CA ARG A 82 0.33 -14.82 15.79
C ARG A 82 -0.54 -13.86 14.99
N TYR A 83 -1.27 -13.00 15.69
CA TYR A 83 -2.02 -11.94 15.06
C TYR A 83 -1.14 -10.71 14.90
N ILE A 84 -1.09 -10.17 13.68
CA ILE A 84 -0.34 -8.97 13.33
C ILE A 84 -1.19 -8.01 12.51
N SER A 85 -0.88 -6.72 12.60
CA SER A 85 -1.45 -5.70 11.71
C SER A 85 -0.52 -5.45 10.53
N ILE A 86 -1.10 -5.21 9.35
CA ILE A 86 -0.31 -4.86 8.17
C ILE A 86 0.43 -3.54 8.42
N GLY A 87 1.73 -3.53 8.11
CA GLY A 87 2.60 -2.37 8.34
C GLY A 87 3.11 -2.22 9.79
N GLU A 88 2.76 -3.13 10.70
CA GLU A 88 3.24 -3.12 12.08
C GLU A 88 4.75 -3.38 12.16
N TYR A 89 5.25 -4.24 11.28
CA TYR A 89 6.67 -4.61 11.20
C TYR A 89 7.23 -4.29 9.81
N GLY A 90 8.48 -3.83 9.76
CA GLY A 90 9.16 -3.48 8.50
C GLY A 90 9.62 -4.67 7.66
N GLY A 91 9.58 -5.88 8.22
CA GLY A 91 10.03 -7.11 7.57
C GLY A 91 9.35 -8.36 8.15
N MET A 92 9.69 -9.51 7.59
CA MET A 92 9.18 -10.82 8.03
C MET A 92 9.83 -11.31 9.34
N ASP A 93 10.85 -10.62 9.81
CA ASP A 93 11.51 -10.84 11.12
C ASP A 93 10.63 -10.48 12.32
N LEU A 94 9.51 -9.77 12.08
CA LEU A 94 8.59 -9.30 13.11
C LEU A 94 9.28 -8.41 14.18
N GLY A 95 10.30 -7.63 13.74
CA GLY A 95 11.08 -6.73 14.60
C GLY A 95 12.16 -7.44 15.45
N ASP A 96 12.38 -8.72 15.24
CA ASP A 96 13.47 -9.47 15.87
C ASP A 96 14.78 -9.22 15.10
N LYS A 97 15.69 -8.47 15.71
CA LYS A 97 16.96 -8.07 15.09
C LYS A 97 17.93 -9.24 14.83
N ASP A 98 17.69 -10.38 15.47
CA ASP A 98 18.52 -11.58 15.30
C ASP A 98 18.02 -12.45 14.14
N LYS A 99 16.87 -12.11 13.55
CA LYS A 99 16.29 -12.78 12.37
C LYS A 99 16.52 -12.01 11.09
N SER A 100 16.50 -12.75 9.98
CA SER A 100 16.49 -12.16 8.65
C SER A 100 15.16 -11.45 8.40
N PRO A 101 15.14 -10.20 7.87
CA PRO A 101 13.92 -9.56 7.43
C PRO A 101 13.30 -10.25 6.20
N PHE A 102 14.03 -11.15 5.56
CA PHE A 102 13.62 -11.92 4.40
C PHE A 102 13.20 -13.33 4.82
N GLY A 103 12.31 -13.93 4.05
CA GLY A 103 11.84 -15.28 4.31
C GLY A 103 10.55 -15.58 3.59
N SER A 104 9.83 -16.55 4.11
CA SER A 104 8.48 -16.90 3.67
C SER A 104 7.50 -16.72 4.82
N GLY A 105 6.25 -16.49 4.52
CA GLY A 105 5.20 -16.40 5.53
C GLY A 105 3.82 -16.49 4.89
N THR A 106 2.84 -16.89 5.67
CA THR A 106 1.46 -16.97 5.22
C THR A 106 0.56 -16.11 6.10
N TYR A 107 -0.16 -15.22 5.46
CA TYR A 107 -1.20 -14.38 6.07
C TYR A 107 -2.57 -15.02 5.82
N ARG A 108 -3.38 -15.10 6.85
CA ARG A 108 -4.72 -15.68 6.78
C ARG A 108 -5.74 -14.75 7.43
N MET A 109 -6.91 -14.65 6.81
CA MET A 109 -8.07 -13.92 7.35
C MET A 109 -9.35 -14.58 6.90
N THR A 110 -10.34 -14.64 7.76
CA THR A 110 -11.69 -15.10 7.44
C THR A 110 -12.63 -13.91 7.34
N LEU A 111 -13.23 -13.74 6.17
CA LEU A 111 -14.29 -12.75 5.94
C LEU A 111 -15.65 -13.43 6.13
N VAL A 112 -16.46 -12.90 7.03
CA VAL A 112 -17.85 -13.31 7.18
C VAL A 112 -18.71 -12.42 6.28
N LEU A 113 -18.96 -12.92 5.07
CA LEU A 113 -19.72 -12.22 4.03
C LEU A 113 -21.24 -12.48 4.17
N PRO A 114 -22.07 -11.62 3.58
CA PRO A 114 -23.50 -11.90 3.44
C PRO A 114 -23.77 -13.25 2.75
N GLU A 115 -24.90 -13.89 3.09
CA GLU A 115 -25.27 -15.21 2.52
C GLU A 115 -25.55 -15.18 1.02
N LYS A 116 -25.89 -14.00 0.49
CA LYS A 116 -26.08 -13.82 -0.95
C LYS A 116 -24.74 -13.78 -1.65
N GLU A 117 -24.53 -14.71 -2.56
CA GLU A 117 -23.32 -14.76 -3.38
C GLU A 117 -23.17 -13.48 -4.20
N LYS A 118 -22.01 -12.84 -4.05
CA LYS A 118 -21.65 -11.63 -4.77
C LYS A 118 -20.20 -11.72 -5.25
N ARG A 119 -19.90 -10.95 -6.28
CA ARG A 119 -18.52 -10.76 -6.74
C ARG A 119 -17.85 -9.70 -5.89
N TYR A 120 -16.75 -10.06 -5.28
CA TYR A 120 -15.88 -9.19 -4.50
C TYR A 120 -14.52 -9.01 -5.18
N ALA A 121 -13.76 -8.05 -4.71
CA ALA A 121 -12.40 -7.81 -5.15
C ALA A 121 -11.49 -7.54 -3.95
N ILE A 122 -10.24 -7.97 -4.08
CA ILE A 122 -9.14 -7.60 -3.19
C ILE A 122 -8.04 -6.94 -4.00
N GLY A 123 -7.65 -5.73 -3.61
CA GLY A 123 -6.53 -4.99 -4.17
C GLY A 123 -5.28 -5.19 -3.33
N LEU A 124 -4.26 -5.81 -3.91
CA LEU A 124 -2.93 -5.94 -3.34
C LEU A 124 -2.02 -4.95 -4.07
N VAL A 125 -1.67 -3.88 -3.36
CA VAL A 125 -0.91 -2.75 -3.91
C VAL A 125 0.41 -2.66 -3.14
N GLU A 126 1.50 -2.38 -3.88
CA GLU A 126 2.84 -2.20 -3.31
C GLU A 126 3.31 -3.39 -2.44
N VAL A 127 2.94 -4.61 -2.85
CA VAL A 127 3.54 -5.83 -2.31
C VAL A 127 4.86 -6.05 -3.05
N PHE A 128 5.97 -5.81 -2.37
CA PHE A 128 7.33 -5.92 -2.93
C PHE A 128 7.87 -7.36 -2.92
N SER A 129 7.01 -8.30 -2.58
CA SER A 129 7.32 -9.72 -2.46
C SER A 129 6.52 -10.53 -3.47
N SER A 130 7.02 -11.71 -3.84
CA SER A 130 6.25 -12.68 -4.65
C SER A 130 5.21 -13.36 -3.78
N TYR A 131 4.00 -13.55 -4.31
CA TYR A 131 2.91 -14.14 -3.53
C TYR A 131 1.91 -14.94 -4.35
N ASN A 132 1.24 -15.86 -3.66
CA ASN A 132 0.04 -16.54 -4.10
C ASN A 132 -1.15 -16.11 -3.23
N LEU A 133 -2.26 -15.74 -3.87
CA LEU A 133 -3.53 -15.43 -3.22
C LEU A 133 -4.48 -16.60 -3.39
N TYR A 134 -4.95 -17.13 -2.29
CA TYR A 134 -5.97 -18.18 -2.27
C TYR A 134 -7.25 -17.67 -1.61
N VAL A 135 -8.39 -18.09 -2.15
CA VAL A 135 -9.71 -17.85 -1.57
C VAL A 135 -10.43 -19.19 -1.46
N ASN A 136 -10.87 -19.55 -0.27
CA ASN A 136 -11.49 -20.84 0.04
C ASN A 136 -10.69 -22.02 -0.56
N GLY A 137 -9.38 -21.97 -0.42
CA GLY A 137 -8.47 -23.02 -0.91
C GLY A 137 -8.15 -22.96 -2.40
N ASN A 138 -8.80 -22.12 -3.19
CA ASN A 138 -8.55 -21.99 -4.63
C ASN A 138 -7.56 -20.87 -4.92
N LEU A 139 -6.59 -21.11 -5.81
CA LEU A 139 -5.67 -20.08 -6.30
C LEU A 139 -6.43 -19.08 -7.16
N VAL A 140 -6.57 -17.85 -6.65
CA VAL A 140 -7.24 -16.73 -7.35
C VAL A 140 -6.24 -15.85 -8.09
N GLY A 141 -5.02 -15.76 -7.54
CA GLY A 141 -3.99 -14.93 -8.15
C GLY A 141 -2.59 -15.27 -7.71
N GLN A 142 -1.64 -14.93 -8.59
CA GLN A 142 -0.22 -15.12 -8.36
C GLN A 142 0.55 -13.93 -8.92
N VAL A 143 1.55 -13.46 -8.18
CA VAL A 143 2.54 -12.49 -8.65
C VAL A 143 3.92 -13.02 -8.33
N GLY A 144 4.74 -13.19 -9.37
CA GLY A 144 6.00 -13.92 -9.27
C GLY A 144 5.80 -15.42 -8.98
N ASN A 145 6.79 -16.04 -8.38
CA ASN A 145 6.70 -17.38 -7.85
C ASN A 145 7.26 -17.39 -6.41
N PRO A 146 6.41 -17.56 -5.39
CA PRO A 146 6.87 -17.57 -4.00
C PRO A 146 7.52 -18.88 -3.56
N ASP A 147 7.49 -19.95 -4.37
CA ASP A 147 8.12 -21.22 -4.06
C ASP A 147 9.63 -21.03 -3.80
N PRO A 148 10.15 -21.41 -2.59
CA PRO A 148 11.56 -21.22 -2.28
C PRO A 148 12.53 -21.92 -3.24
N GLU A 149 12.13 -23.05 -3.84
CA GLU A 149 13.00 -23.80 -4.78
C GLU A 149 13.03 -23.13 -6.16
N ASN A 150 11.91 -22.53 -6.57
CA ASN A 150 11.74 -21.92 -7.90
C ASN A 150 11.38 -20.43 -7.79
N TYR A 151 11.93 -19.74 -6.79
CA TYR A 151 11.62 -18.35 -6.52
C TYR A 151 11.85 -17.46 -7.74
N LYS A 152 10.82 -16.69 -8.08
CA LYS A 152 10.88 -15.66 -9.10
C LYS A 152 10.28 -14.38 -8.60
N GLU A 153 11.11 -13.37 -8.38
CA GLU A 153 10.66 -12.06 -7.95
C GLU A 153 9.82 -11.38 -9.04
N GLN A 154 8.69 -10.84 -8.61
CA GLN A 154 7.88 -9.95 -9.44
C GLN A 154 7.11 -9.01 -8.52
N ILE A 155 7.17 -7.71 -8.82
CA ILE A 155 6.43 -6.68 -8.09
C ILE A 155 5.35 -6.15 -9.02
N GLN A 156 4.09 -6.30 -8.62
CA GLN A 156 2.98 -5.83 -9.43
C GLN A 156 1.74 -5.51 -8.58
N ASN A 157 1.23 -4.31 -8.75
CA ASN A 157 -0.05 -3.92 -8.17
C ASN A 157 -1.19 -4.62 -8.90
N ARG A 158 -1.95 -5.45 -8.20
CA ARG A 158 -3.04 -6.26 -8.76
C ARG A 158 -4.33 -6.11 -7.99
N VAL A 159 -5.43 -6.19 -8.71
CA VAL A 159 -6.77 -6.38 -8.15
C VAL A 159 -7.27 -7.73 -8.63
N PHE A 160 -7.61 -8.59 -7.69
CA PHE A 160 -8.16 -9.92 -7.96
C PHE A 160 -9.65 -9.93 -7.62
N THR A 161 -10.44 -10.61 -8.44
CA THR A 161 -11.88 -10.73 -8.23
C THR A 161 -12.26 -12.19 -7.99
N PHE A 162 -13.18 -12.41 -7.09
CA PHE A 162 -13.71 -13.73 -6.76
C PHE A 162 -15.19 -13.65 -6.36
N GLU A 163 -15.87 -14.78 -6.36
CA GLU A 163 -17.22 -14.92 -5.85
C GLU A 163 -17.16 -15.44 -4.42
N GLY A 164 -17.96 -14.82 -3.52
CA GLY A 164 -17.93 -15.16 -2.11
C GLY A 164 -19.29 -14.99 -1.44
N LYS A 165 -19.50 -15.80 -0.38
CA LYS A 165 -20.63 -15.76 0.53
C LYS A 165 -20.30 -16.44 1.84
N GLY A 166 -20.99 -16.07 2.91
CA GLY A 166 -20.78 -16.69 4.22
C GLY A 166 -19.30 -16.62 4.65
N ASN A 167 -18.79 -17.65 5.29
CA ASN A 167 -17.38 -17.69 5.70
C ASN A 167 -16.48 -17.89 4.48
N THR A 168 -15.71 -16.86 4.17
CA THR A 168 -14.78 -16.85 3.05
C THR A 168 -13.36 -16.66 3.58
N GLU A 169 -12.52 -17.68 3.43
CA GLU A 169 -11.12 -17.65 3.84
C GLU A 169 -10.26 -16.99 2.76
N ILE A 170 -9.41 -16.06 3.17
CA ILE A 170 -8.36 -15.48 2.35
C ILE A 170 -7.01 -15.90 2.92
N MET A 171 -6.15 -16.47 2.08
CA MET A 171 -4.77 -16.77 2.41
C MET A 171 -3.84 -16.13 1.40
N ILE A 172 -2.77 -15.49 1.90
CA ILE A 172 -1.72 -14.90 1.07
C ILE A 172 -0.39 -15.49 1.50
N ALA A 173 0.13 -16.39 0.69
CA ALA A 173 1.43 -17.02 0.90
C ALA A 173 2.50 -16.21 0.19
N VAL A 174 3.46 -15.68 0.94
CA VAL A 174 4.43 -14.67 0.50
C VAL A 174 5.85 -15.16 0.70
N THR A 175 6.73 -14.89 -0.26
CA THR A 175 8.17 -15.09 -0.12
C THR A 175 8.91 -13.86 -0.62
N ASP A 176 9.93 -13.46 0.13
CA ASP A 176 10.84 -12.36 -0.21
C ASP A 176 12.29 -12.76 0.06
N ARG A 177 13.21 -12.28 -0.79
CA ARG A 177 14.64 -12.52 -0.65
C ARG A 177 15.50 -11.26 -0.71
N HIS A 178 14.95 -10.15 -1.19
CA HIS A 178 15.76 -8.99 -1.57
C HIS A 178 15.15 -7.64 -1.23
N SER A 179 13.85 -7.55 -0.99
CA SER A 179 13.18 -6.26 -0.80
C SER A 179 13.42 -5.67 0.58
N VAL A 180 13.68 -4.38 0.64
CA VAL A 180 13.80 -3.62 1.90
C VAL A 180 12.50 -3.66 2.73
N SER A 181 11.36 -3.84 2.05
CA SER A 181 10.03 -3.92 2.67
C SER A 181 9.43 -5.30 2.34
N SER A 182 9.86 -6.33 3.08
CA SER A 182 9.42 -7.69 2.84
C SER A 182 8.05 -7.98 3.47
N GLY A 183 7.32 -8.91 2.85
CA GLY A 183 5.96 -9.24 3.25
C GLY A 183 4.92 -8.26 2.71
N ILE A 184 3.77 -8.18 3.37
CA ILE A 184 2.68 -7.24 3.03
C ILE A 184 2.81 -6.03 3.94
N GLN A 185 3.32 -4.91 3.39
CA GLN A 185 3.54 -3.67 4.13
C GLN A 185 2.40 -2.67 3.92
N PHE A 186 1.72 -2.75 2.80
CA PHE A 186 0.60 -1.86 2.47
C PHE A 186 -0.72 -2.59 2.59
N VAL A 187 -1.69 -1.88 3.15
CA VAL A 187 -2.98 -2.45 3.52
C VAL A 187 -3.75 -2.91 2.29
N PRO A 188 -4.14 -4.19 2.20
CA PRO A 188 -5.03 -4.67 1.17
C PRO A 188 -6.40 -4.00 1.26
N VAL A 189 -6.99 -3.68 0.09
CA VAL A 189 -8.32 -3.09 0.00
C VAL A 189 -9.30 -4.16 -0.46
N PHE A 190 -10.35 -4.38 0.31
CA PHE A 190 -11.40 -5.35 0.01
C PHE A 190 -12.75 -4.63 -0.21
N GLY A 191 -13.57 -5.11 -1.14
CA GLY A 191 -14.90 -4.58 -1.39
C GLY A 191 -15.51 -5.04 -2.71
N LEU A 192 -16.47 -4.28 -3.22
CA LEU A 192 -17.00 -4.53 -4.56
C LEU A 192 -15.95 -4.14 -5.63
N PRO A 193 -15.91 -4.84 -6.78
CA PRO A 193 -14.90 -4.58 -7.82
C PRO A 193 -14.84 -3.13 -8.28
N LEU A 194 -16.00 -2.47 -8.38
CA LEU A 194 -16.07 -1.05 -8.76
C LEU A 194 -15.42 -0.15 -7.72
N GLN A 195 -15.67 -0.40 -6.43
CA GLN A 195 -15.14 0.41 -5.33
C GLN A 195 -13.62 0.27 -5.23
N VAL A 196 -13.10 -0.96 -5.27
CA VAL A 196 -11.66 -1.23 -5.20
C VAL A 196 -10.92 -0.60 -6.40
N ASN A 197 -11.48 -0.75 -7.61
CA ASN A 197 -10.89 -0.14 -8.80
C ASN A 197 -11.00 1.39 -8.80
N LEU A 198 -12.06 1.97 -8.23
CA LEU A 198 -12.21 3.42 -8.10
C LEU A 198 -11.15 3.99 -7.16
N ILE A 199 -10.95 3.37 -5.99
CA ILE A 199 -9.90 3.78 -5.04
C ILE A 199 -8.53 3.73 -5.71
N ARG A 200 -8.22 2.62 -6.39
CA ARG A 200 -6.97 2.50 -7.14
C ARG A 200 -6.82 3.58 -8.21
N GLY A 201 -7.88 3.86 -8.96
CA GLY A 201 -7.89 4.92 -9.98
C GLY A 201 -7.65 6.30 -9.38
N LEU A 202 -8.31 6.61 -8.27
CA LEU A 202 -8.12 7.88 -7.55
C LEU A 202 -6.70 8.04 -7.00
N SER A 203 -6.09 6.96 -6.50
CA SER A 203 -4.70 6.97 -6.05
C SER A 203 -3.75 7.31 -7.21
N ILE A 204 -3.90 6.62 -8.35
CA ILE A 204 -3.07 6.87 -9.55
C ILE A 204 -3.23 8.32 -10.06
N VAL A 205 -4.46 8.83 -10.08
CA VAL A 205 -4.72 10.23 -10.48
C VAL A 205 -4.10 11.19 -9.48
N GLY A 206 -4.20 10.92 -8.18
CA GLY A 206 -3.57 11.71 -7.13
C GLY A 206 -2.05 11.80 -7.31
N ASP A 207 -1.39 10.67 -7.55
CA ASP A 207 0.05 10.60 -7.80
C ASP A 207 0.46 11.38 -9.05
N ALA A 208 -0.32 11.27 -10.14
CA ALA A 208 -0.09 12.00 -11.38
C ALA A 208 -0.23 13.52 -11.18
N VAL A 209 -1.24 13.97 -10.45
CA VAL A 209 -1.44 15.39 -10.11
C VAL A 209 -0.29 15.89 -9.23
N TYR A 210 0.11 15.13 -8.22
CA TYR A 210 1.24 15.46 -7.36
C TYR A 210 2.54 15.61 -8.16
N LEU A 211 2.83 14.67 -9.06
CA LEU A 211 3.99 14.72 -9.94
C LEU A 211 3.97 15.95 -10.84
N ALA A 212 2.82 16.25 -11.45
CA ALA A 212 2.66 17.42 -12.31
C ALA A 212 2.89 18.74 -11.54
N LEU A 213 2.32 18.87 -10.34
CA LEU A 213 2.53 20.04 -9.49
C LEU A 213 3.99 20.21 -9.07
N THR A 214 4.63 19.12 -8.67
CA THR A 214 6.05 19.13 -8.30
C THR A 214 6.93 19.56 -9.46
N PHE A 215 6.63 19.06 -10.67
CA PHE A 215 7.35 19.44 -11.88
C PHE A 215 7.15 20.92 -12.24
N CYS A 216 5.93 21.45 -12.12
CA CYS A 216 5.67 22.88 -12.33
C CYS A 216 6.44 23.76 -11.33
N ILE A 217 6.48 23.38 -10.05
CA ILE A 217 7.24 24.08 -9.02
C ILE A 217 8.74 24.06 -9.35
N PHE A 218 9.25 22.92 -9.79
CA PHE A 218 10.65 22.78 -10.21
C PHE A 218 10.98 23.70 -11.39
N LEU A 219 10.16 23.73 -12.45
CA LEU A 219 10.35 24.62 -13.58
C LEU A 219 10.32 26.09 -13.17
N PHE A 220 9.39 26.45 -12.28
CA PHE A 220 9.33 27.83 -11.76
C PHE A 220 10.59 28.19 -10.97
N ALA A 221 11.11 27.29 -10.14
CA ALA A 221 12.35 27.51 -9.41
C ALA A 221 13.55 27.70 -10.36
N VAL A 222 13.66 26.87 -11.40
CA VAL A 222 14.70 27.00 -12.44
C VAL A 222 14.58 28.34 -13.17
N TYR A 223 13.37 28.74 -13.55
CA TYR A 223 13.11 30.03 -14.17
C TYR A 223 13.56 31.19 -13.26
N MET A 224 13.16 31.19 -12.00
CA MET A 224 13.55 32.21 -11.03
C MET A 224 15.06 32.28 -10.83
N PHE A 225 15.73 31.13 -10.79
CA PHE A 225 17.20 31.06 -10.72
C PHE A 225 17.84 31.66 -11.96
N ALA A 226 17.40 31.31 -13.16
CA ALA A 226 17.92 31.85 -14.42
C ALA A 226 17.75 33.36 -14.52
N VAL A 227 16.57 33.88 -14.17
CA VAL A 227 16.30 35.33 -14.14
C VAL A 227 17.18 36.03 -13.12
N SER A 228 17.34 35.47 -11.92
CA SER A 228 18.21 36.05 -10.90
C SER A 228 19.67 36.11 -11.35
N TYR A 229 20.16 35.04 -12.01
CA TYR A 229 21.53 34.97 -12.53
C TYR A 229 21.77 36.03 -13.63
N THR A 230 20.83 36.19 -14.59
CA THR A 230 20.97 37.16 -15.66
C THR A 230 20.94 38.60 -15.15
N HIS A 231 20.17 38.92 -14.12
CA HIS A 231 20.14 40.23 -13.50
C HIS A 231 21.38 40.58 -12.69
N LEU A 232 22.05 39.58 -12.09
CA LEU A 232 23.28 39.77 -11.30
C LEU A 232 24.54 39.89 -12.19
N THR A 233 24.51 39.30 -13.40
CA THR A 233 25.67 39.23 -14.29
C THR A 233 25.70 40.27 -15.39
N LEU A 234 24.64 41.08 -15.55
CA LEU A 234 24.69 42.23 -16.46
C LEU A 234 25.64 43.29 -15.90
N PRO A 235 26.80 43.58 -16.57
CA PRO A 235 27.65 44.66 -16.12
C PRO A 235 26.86 45.94 -16.16
N THR A 236 26.84 46.66 -15.04
CA THR A 236 26.47 48.04 -15.03
C THR A 236 27.40 48.74 -16.05
N LYS A 237 26.85 49.20 -17.17
CA LYS A 237 27.59 50.08 -18.10
C LYS A 237 28.17 51.21 -17.25
N LEU A 238 29.47 51.22 -17.13
CA LEU A 238 30.19 52.40 -16.69
C LEU A 238 29.88 53.47 -17.72
N GLU A 239 29.06 54.43 -17.32
CA GLU A 239 28.97 55.70 -18.05
C GLU A 239 30.33 56.41 -17.89
N VAL A 240 31.01 56.57 -19.01
CA VAL A 240 32.18 57.42 -19.16
C VAL A 240 31.69 58.84 -19.43
#